data_bd54719ea75a5653271439ff6552dd4c
#
_entry.id   bd54719ea75a5653271439ff6552dd4c
#
_cell.length_a   1.000
_cell.length_b   1.000
_cell.length_c   1.000
_cell.angle_alpha   90.00
_cell.angle_beta   90.00
_cell.angle_gamma   90.00
#
_symmetry.space_group_name_H-M   'P 1'
#
loop_
_entity.id
_entity.type
_entity.pdbx_description
1 polymer ?
#
loop_
_entity_poly.entity_id
_entity_poly.type
_entity_poly.pdbx_seq_one_letter_code
_entity_poly.pdbx_strand_id
1 'polypeptide(L)'
;MTDLQDAPMQQKNYSGYKSFSYLEAGRDYRVWPLAPELNRVPSRRVEVTPEQEARVRRLFQEELMISLHDHCFVAPQDLSQFLEFRRWGRDFTGYEGLSVSGLDAVFDNLMNGTAMITSRGGWKWEDIIYDLGMRLSDIAHQEMVIHCKTTQDIVNAKKNGQIAFIVSLEGAAMIENELDRLDILYGLGVRCMGIAYSEGNALGAGLKEPRDGGLTVFGRQAVRRMNQLGIAIDVSHSGDQTSLDTIEVSEKPIFITHAGARSLWNSNRLKPDDVIKACAEKGGVIGIEAAPHTTLTERHPRHSIESFMEHFEYCVNLVGIDHVAFGPDVLFGDHVGLHHALSEALSIGASRGHLEYEEVEYVDGIENPAEAFPNIVRWLVKHGYSDGDIAKAVGGNVMRVLKEAWYR
;
A
#
# COMPACT_ATOMS: atom_id res chain seq x y z
N MET A 1 -30.42 19.30 7.67
CA MET A 1 -29.58 19.33 6.48
C MET A 1 -28.21 18.85 6.96
N THR A 2 -27.88 17.60 6.73
CA THR A 2 -26.53 17.09 6.92
C THR A 2 -25.63 17.94 6.04
N ASP A 3 -24.63 18.56 6.64
CA ASP A 3 -23.69 19.41 5.93
C ASP A 3 -23.08 18.58 4.79
N LEU A 4 -23.16 19.05 3.54
CA LEU A 4 -22.55 18.39 2.38
C LEU A 4 -21.04 18.16 2.57
N GLN A 5 -20.46 18.81 3.58
CA GLN A 5 -19.05 18.68 3.93
C GLN A 5 -18.70 17.33 4.55
N ASP A 6 -19.64 16.68 5.26
CA ASP A 6 -19.40 15.41 5.99
C ASP A 6 -19.82 14.15 5.22
N ALA A 7 -20.43 14.31 4.03
CA ALA A 7 -20.82 13.15 3.23
C ALA A 7 -19.58 12.49 2.59
N PRO A 8 -19.49 11.15 2.55
CA PRO A 8 -18.40 10.44 1.89
C PRO A 8 -18.27 10.86 0.43
N MET A 9 -17.06 10.81 -0.13
CA MET A 9 -16.77 11.20 -1.52
C MET A 9 -17.50 10.33 -2.53
N GLN A 10 -17.68 9.05 -2.19
CA GLN A 10 -18.42 8.07 -2.97
C GLN A 10 -19.25 7.21 -2.02
N GLN A 11 -20.42 6.78 -2.50
CA GLN A 11 -21.22 5.82 -1.75
C GLN A 11 -20.81 4.39 -2.14
N LYS A 12 -20.40 3.60 -1.16
CA LYS A 12 -20.08 2.18 -1.31
C LYS A 12 -21.19 1.31 -0.75
N ASN A 13 -21.32 0.08 -1.27
CA ASN A 13 -22.34 -0.89 -0.87
C ASN A 13 -22.00 -1.54 0.48
N TYR A 14 -21.83 -0.73 1.52
CA TYR A 14 -21.49 -1.20 2.85
C TYR A 14 -22.76 -1.54 3.64
N SER A 15 -22.88 -2.81 4.04
CA SER A 15 -24.04 -3.34 4.78
C SER A 15 -23.85 -3.31 6.30
N GLY A 16 -22.71 -2.80 6.81
CA GLY A 16 -22.36 -2.93 8.22
C GLY A 16 -21.66 -4.24 8.56
N TYR A 17 -21.22 -5.01 7.56
CA TYR A 17 -20.45 -6.23 7.75
C TYR A 17 -19.15 -5.95 8.50
N LYS A 18 -18.83 -6.80 9.48
CA LYS A 18 -17.54 -6.81 10.18
C LYS A 18 -16.83 -8.13 9.90
N SER A 19 -15.51 -8.08 9.83
CA SER A 19 -14.70 -9.27 9.58
C SER A 19 -15.14 -10.47 10.42
N PHE A 20 -15.28 -11.59 9.75
CA PHE A 20 -15.65 -12.89 10.34
C PHE A 20 -17.03 -12.94 11.00
N SER A 21 -17.96 -12.00 10.73
CA SER A 21 -19.32 -12.02 11.30
C SER A 21 -20.18 -13.19 10.81
N TYR A 22 -19.69 -14.01 9.90
CA TYR A 22 -20.28 -15.32 9.56
C TYR A 22 -19.92 -16.43 10.56
N LEU A 23 -19.08 -16.14 11.55
CA LEU A 23 -18.67 -17.03 12.65
C LEU A 23 -19.20 -16.52 13.98
N GLU A 24 -19.16 -17.37 15.00
CA GLU A 24 -19.55 -16.99 16.36
C GLU A 24 -18.33 -16.53 17.17
N ALA A 25 -18.29 -15.23 17.46
CA ALA A 25 -17.22 -14.61 18.24
C ALA A 25 -17.13 -15.22 19.65
N GLY A 26 -15.92 -15.49 20.10
CA GLY A 26 -15.65 -16.13 21.40
C GLY A 26 -15.75 -17.65 21.40
N ARG A 27 -16.39 -18.26 20.39
CA ARG A 27 -16.42 -19.70 20.18
C ARG A 27 -15.50 -20.12 19.03
N ASP A 28 -15.68 -19.51 17.85
CA ASP A 28 -14.98 -19.92 16.64
C ASP A 28 -13.66 -19.14 16.47
N TYR A 29 -13.54 -17.99 17.11
CA TYR A 29 -12.31 -17.19 17.18
C TYR A 29 -12.26 -16.33 18.44
N ARG A 30 -11.05 -15.96 18.84
CA ARG A 30 -10.82 -15.08 19.99
C ARG A 30 -11.26 -13.66 19.68
N VAL A 31 -12.02 -13.05 20.59
CA VAL A 31 -12.41 -11.64 20.49
C VAL A 31 -11.27 -10.74 20.98
N TRP A 32 -11.01 -9.70 20.21
CA TRP A 32 -10.04 -8.68 20.53
C TRP A 32 -10.72 -7.31 20.57
N PRO A 33 -10.42 -6.45 21.55
CA PRO A 33 -10.74 -5.03 21.45
C PRO A 33 -9.94 -4.41 20.31
N LEU A 34 -10.59 -4.11 19.19
CA LEU A 34 -9.96 -3.51 18.02
C LEU A 34 -9.94 -1.98 18.13
N ALA A 35 -8.94 -1.34 17.50
CA ALA A 35 -8.91 0.10 17.35
C ALA A 35 -10.12 0.59 16.53
N PRO A 36 -10.65 1.80 16.77
CA PRO A 36 -11.67 2.37 15.92
C PRO A 36 -11.13 2.62 14.52
N GLU A 37 -11.90 2.23 13.50
CA GLU A 37 -11.54 2.44 12.09
C GLU A 37 -11.68 3.91 11.66
N LEU A 38 -12.56 4.67 12.33
CA LEU A 38 -12.88 6.06 12.00
C LEU A 38 -12.59 6.98 13.19
N ASN A 39 -12.17 8.21 12.87
CA ASN A 39 -11.99 9.30 13.84
C ASN A 39 -11.07 8.94 15.03
N ARG A 40 -10.09 8.06 14.80
CA ARG A 40 -9.12 7.67 15.83
C ARG A 40 -8.21 8.84 16.22
N VAL A 41 -7.88 9.68 15.25
CA VAL A 41 -7.04 10.87 15.44
C VAL A 41 -7.84 12.13 15.10
N PRO A 42 -7.40 13.33 15.55
CA PRO A 42 -8.06 14.57 15.18
C PRO A 42 -8.21 14.72 13.66
N SER A 43 -9.38 15.18 13.23
CA SER A 43 -9.63 15.44 11.81
C SER A 43 -8.77 16.60 11.32
N ARG A 44 -8.10 16.38 10.20
CA ARG A 44 -7.44 17.42 9.44
C ARG A 44 -7.83 17.34 7.98
N ARG A 45 -8.64 18.28 7.55
CA ARG A 45 -9.04 18.41 6.16
C ARG A 45 -8.23 19.52 5.49
N VAL A 46 -7.70 19.27 4.30
CA VAL A 46 -7.08 20.30 3.47
C VAL A 46 -8.14 21.30 3.06
N GLU A 47 -7.95 22.57 3.45
CA GLU A 47 -8.90 23.64 3.17
C GLU A 47 -8.88 24.00 1.69
N VAL A 48 -10.07 24.04 1.09
CA VAL A 48 -10.33 24.40 -0.30
C VAL A 48 -11.59 25.27 -0.37
N THR A 49 -11.77 26.03 -1.45
CA THR A 49 -13.00 26.79 -1.66
C THR A 49 -14.19 25.86 -1.96
N PRO A 50 -15.46 26.34 -1.82
CA PRO A 50 -16.64 25.53 -2.19
C PRO A 50 -16.58 25.03 -3.65
N GLU A 51 -16.08 25.85 -4.58
CA GLU A 51 -15.93 25.50 -5.98
C GLU A 51 -14.87 24.41 -6.18
N GLN A 52 -13.75 24.51 -5.45
CA GLN A 52 -12.70 23.48 -5.45
C GLN A 52 -13.23 22.17 -4.85
N GLU A 53 -13.99 22.22 -3.76
CA GLU A 53 -14.59 21.01 -3.16
C GLU A 53 -15.60 20.35 -4.11
N ALA A 54 -16.41 21.14 -4.83
CA ALA A 54 -17.30 20.60 -5.87
C ALA A 54 -16.49 19.90 -6.98
N ARG A 55 -15.34 20.47 -7.36
CA ARG A 55 -14.39 19.84 -8.31
C ARG A 55 -13.82 18.54 -7.77
N VAL A 56 -13.40 18.50 -6.49
CA VAL A 56 -12.92 17.28 -5.82
C VAL A 56 -13.98 16.18 -5.90
N ARG A 57 -15.24 16.50 -5.51
CA ARG A 57 -16.34 15.52 -5.53
C ARG A 57 -16.62 14.99 -6.94
N ARG A 58 -16.57 15.85 -7.95
CA ARG A 58 -16.72 15.42 -9.35
C ARG A 58 -15.61 14.47 -9.77
N LEU A 59 -14.35 14.76 -9.43
CA LEU A 59 -13.20 13.88 -9.73
C LEU A 59 -13.37 12.50 -9.10
N PHE A 60 -13.85 12.41 -7.85
CA PHE A 60 -14.14 11.10 -7.23
C PHE A 60 -15.23 10.32 -7.96
N GLN A 61 -16.19 10.99 -8.59
CA GLN A 61 -17.24 10.33 -9.37
C GLN A 61 -16.74 9.87 -10.74
N GLU A 62 -15.96 10.70 -11.42
CA GLU A 62 -15.54 10.47 -12.80
C GLU A 62 -14.29 9.59 -12.91
N GLU A 63 -13.29 9.75 -12.01
CA GLU A 63 -11.99 9.14 -12.10
C GLU A 63 -11.82 7.95 -11.15
N LEU A 64 -10.95 7.01 -11.53
CA LEU A 64 -10.59 5.87 -10.68
C LEU A 64 -9.65 6.31 -9.56
N MET A 65 -10.01 6.01 -8.31
CA MET A 65 -9.19 6.24 -7.13
C MET A 65 -8.54 4.93 -6.70
N ILE A 66 -7.23 4.79 -6.93
CA ILE A 66 -6.48 3.56 -6.68
C ILE A 66 -5.32 3.84 -5.72
N SER A 67 -5.33 3.18 -4.57
CA SER A 67 -4.17 3.12 -3.71
C SER A 67 -3.26 1.98 -4.13
N LEU A 68 -1.98 2.30 -4.41
CA LEU A 68 -0.95 1.30 -4.77
C LEU A 68 -0.47 0.47 -3.58
N HIS A 69 -0.73 0.92 -2.36
CA HIS A 69 -0.33 0.20 -1.16
C HIS A 69 -1.05 0.72 0.08
N ASP A 70 -1.79 -0.16 0.73
CA ASP A 70 -2.34 0.06 2.06
C ASP A 70 -2.43 -1.27 2.82
N HIS A 71 -2.55 -1.16 4.14
CA HIS A 71 -2.82 -2.26 5.05
C HIS A 71 -4.25 -2.15 5.56
N CYS A 72 -5.20 -2.74 4.85
CA CYS A 72 -6.63 -2.61 5.13
C CYS A 72 -7.10 -3.44 6.33
N PHE A 73 -6.24 -3.68 7.33
CA PHE A 73 -6.61 -4.40 8.55
C PHE A 73 -6.65 -3.46 9.75
N VAL A 74 -7.38 -3.90 10.79
CA VAL A 74 -7.51 -3.20 12.06
C VAL A 74 -6.70 -3.94 13.14
N ALA A 75 -5.80 -3.23 13.79
CA ALA A 75 -5.00 -3.74 14.89
C ALA A 75 -5.78 -3.71 16.23
N PRO A 76 -5.35 -4.46 17.25
CA PRO A 76 -5.86 -4.30 18.61
C PRO A 76 -5.70 -2.85 19.09
N GLN A 77 -6.65 -2.38 19.89
CA GLN A 77 -6.57 -1.07 20.53
C GLN A 77 -5.36 -0.97 21.47
N ASP A 78 -5.04 -2.06 22.16
CA ASP A 78 -3.81 -2.19 22.97
C ASP A 78 -2.75 -2.92 22.15
N LEU A 79 -1.82 -2.18 21.58
CA LEU A 79 -0.74 -2.69 20.74
C LEU A 79 0.28 -3.56 21.50
N SER A 80 0.30 -3.55 22.82
CA SER A 80 1.09 -4.52 23.60
C SER A 80 0.65 -5.96 23.35
N GLN A 81 -0.60 -6.16 22.91
CA GLN A 81 -1.19 -7.46 22.56
C GLN A 81 -0.99 -7.84 21.09
N PHE A 82 -0.35 -6.99 20.28
CA PHE A 82 -0.28 -7.18 18.83
C PHE A 82 0.37 -8.52 18.43
N LEU A 83 1.46 -8.92 19.06
CA LEU A 83 2.11 -10.20 18.76
C LEU A 83 1.24 -11.40 19.09
N GLU A 84 0.50 -11.34 20.19
CA GLU A 84 -0.45 -12.39 20.57
C GLU A 84 -1.65 -12.41 19.60
N PHE A 85 -2.18 -11.24 19.24
CA PHE A 85 -3.22 -11.09 18.22
C PHE A 85 -2.81 -11.77 16.90
N ARG A 86 -1.59 -11.49 16.42
CA ARG A 86 -1.08 -12.09 15.17
C ARG A 86 -0.91 -13.59 15.24
N ARG A 87 -0.49 -14.13 16.39
CA ARG A 87 -0.36 -15.59 16.58
C ARG A 87 -1.68 -16.34 16.48
N TRP A 88 -2.79 -15.70 16.82
CA TRP A 88 -4.13 -16.25 16.67
C TRP A 88 -4.76 -16.02 15.29
N GLY A 89 -4.01 -15.37 14.42
CA GLY A 89 -4.03 -15.55 12.99
C GLY A 89 -5.26 -15.10 12.23
N ARG A 90 -5.87 -13.94 12.58
CA ARG A 90 -6.90 -13.36 11.74
C ARG A 90 -6.65 -11.88 11.52
N ASP A 91 -6.64 -11.45 10.26
CA ASP A 91 -6.66 -10.04 9.90
C ASP A 91 -8.09 -9.55 9.81
N PHE A 92 -8.47 -8.68 10.73
CA PHE A 92 -9.77 -8.03 10.71
C PHE A 92 -9.73 -6.88 9.71
N THR A 93 -10.36 -7.06 8.56
CA THR A 93 -10.43 -6.00 7.52
C THR A 93 -11.27 -4.83 8.02
N GLY A 94 -10.77 -3.61 7.84
CA GLY A 94 -11.45 -2.37 8.17
C GLY A 94 -12.51 -1.98 7.13
N TYR A 95 -13.60 -2.71 7.07
CA TYR A 95 -14.65 -2.49 6.07
C TYR A 95 -15.36 -1.15 6.24
N GLU A 96 -15.54 -0.68 7.48
CA GLU A 96 -16.14 0.63 7.74
C GLU A 96 -15.22 1.75 7.23
N GLY A 97 -13.91 1.68 7.53
CA GLY A 97 -12.91 2.61 7.04
C GLY A 97 -12.83 2.62 5.52
N LEU A 98 -12.81 1.44 4.89
CA LEU A 98 -12.84 1.30 3.42
C LEU A 98 -14.08 1.96 2.82
N SER A 99 -15.24 1.81 3.44
CA SER A 99 -16.52 2.32 2.91
C SER A 99 -16.55 3.85 2.73
N VAL A 100 -15.74 4.57 3.49
CA VAL A 100 -15.65 6.05 3.46
C VAL A 100 -14.36 6.59 2.86
N SER A 101 -13.40 5.72 2.51
CA SER A 101 -12.08 6.11 2.00
C SER A 101 -12.13 6.82 0.63
N GLY A 102 -13.19 6.60 -0.14
CA GLY A 102 -13.31 7.07 -1.52
C GLY A 102 -12.54 6.22 -2.53
N LEU A 103 -11.87 5.15 -2.12
CA LEU A 103 -11.12 4.27 -3.02
C LEU A 103 -12.04 3.41 -3.89
N ASP A 104 -11.61 3.16 -5.12
CA ASP A 104 -12.23 2.21 -6.06
C ASP A 104 -11.42 0.90 -6.12
N ALA A 105 -10.13 1.00 -5.87
CA ALA A 105 -9.24 -0.16 -5.76
C ALA A 105 -8.13 0.10 -4.74
N VAL A 106 -7.66 -0.98 -4.12
CA VAL A 106 -6.55 -0.95 -3.18
C VAL A 106 -5.67 -2.18 -3.37
N PHE A 107 -4.36 -1.97 -3.40
CA PHE A 107 -3.37 -3.02 -3.25
C PHE A 107 -3.24 -3.26 -1.75
N ASP A 108 -3.93 -4.29 -1.25
CA ASP A 108 -3.83 -4.67 0.15
C ASP A 108 -2.69 -5.64 0.36
N ASN A 109 -1.86 -5.30 1.30
CA ASN A 109 -0.68 -6.09 1.55
C ASN A 109 -0.90 -7.12 2.67
N LEU A 110 -0.68 -8.38 2.36
CA LEU A 110 -0.89 -9.51 3.28
C LEU A 110 0.29 -9.76 4.23
N MET A 111 1.29 -8.89 4.24
CA MET A 111 2.48 -9.03 5.08
C MET A 111 2.26 -9.04 6.57
N ASN A 112 1.14 -8.52 7.01
CA ASN A 112 0.81 -8.38 8.43
C ASN A 112 0.32 -9.68 9.06
N GLY A 113 0.33 -10.79 8.30
CA GLY A 113 -0.10 -12.10 8.75
C GLY A 113 0.81 -12.75 9.78
N THR A 114 0.46 -13.98 10.13
CA THR A 114 1.23 -14.86 11.01
C THR A 114 2.68 -15.03 10.55
N ALA A 115 2.93 -14.95 9.25
CA ALA A 115 4.25 -15.07 8.65
C ALA A 115 5.28 -14.12 9.27
N MET A 116 4.90 -12.88 9.55
CA MET A 116 5.78 -11.87 10.11
C MET A 116 6.24 -12.19 11.55
N ILE A 117 5.42 -12.89 12.32
CA ILE A 117 5.65 -13.17 13.74
C ILE A 117 6.32 -14.51 13.96
N THR A 118 5.98 -15.51 13.15
CA THR A 118 6.45 -16.87 13.34
C THR A 118 7.83 -17.11 12.73
N SER A 119 8.25 -16.27 11.79
CA SER A 119 9.51 -16.39 11.10
C SER A 119 10.57 -15.44 11.65
N ARG A 120 11.74 -15.97 12.04
CA ARG A 120 12.89 -15.16 12.44
C ARG A 120 13.74 -14.67 11.26
N GLY A 121 13.53 -15.20 10.08
CA GLY A 121 14.36 -14.92 8.91
C GLY A 121 13.59 -14.94 7.60
N GLY A 122 12.41 -14.35 7.56
CA GLY A 122 11.56 -14.31 6.38
C GLY A 122 10.23 -15.04 6.56
N TRP A 123 9.35 -14.89 5.58
CA TRP A 123 8.00 -15.45 5.66
C TRP A 123 7.99 -16.88 5.15
N LYS A 124 7.27 -17.75 5.87
CA LYS A 124 7.11 -19.14 5.52
C LYS A 124 5.94 -19.32 4.57
N TRP A 125 6.06 -20.35 3.75
CA TRP A 125 5.05 -20.70 2.77
C TRP A 125 3.67 -20.97 3.41
N GLU A 126 3.64 -21.78 4.47
CA GLU A 126 2.40 -22.15 5.15
C GLU A 126 1.68 -20.94 5.73
N ASP A 127 2.42 -19.99 6.29
CA ASP A 127 1.86 -18.77 6.89
C ASP A 127 1.17 -17.90 5.85
N ILE A 128 1.79 -17.70 4.68
CA ILE A 128 1.18 -16.91 3.59
C ILE A 128 -0.06 -17.59 3.02
N ILE A 129 -0.02 -18.92 2.84
CA ILE A 129 -1.19 -19.66 2.35
C ILE A 129 -2.35 -19.55 3.35
N TYR A 130 -2.06 -19.64 4.65
CA TYR A 130 -3.06 -19.47 5.69
C TYR A 130 -3.66 -18.06 5.68
N ASP A 131 -2.83 -17.02 5.72
CA ASP A 131 -3.26 -15.62 5.76
C ASP A 131 -4.09 -15.27 4.52
N LEU A 132 -3.62 -15.68 3.33
CA LEU A 132 -4.34 -15.47 2.08
C LEU A 132 -5.70 -16.17 2.09
N GLY A 133 -5.74 -17.45 2.51
CA GLY A 133 -6.98 -18.20 2.60
C GLY A 133 -8.00 -17.59 3.56
N MET A 134 -7.54 -17.12 4.72
CA MET A 134 -8.41 -16.47 5.72
C MET A 134 -8.94 -15.13 5.23
N ARG A 135 -8.11 -14.32 4.59
CA ARG A 135 -8.51 -13.03 4.01
C ARG A 135 -9.55 -13.21 2.89
N LEU A 136 -9.29 -14.13 1.96
CA LEU A 136 -10.21 -14.40 0.85
C LEU A 136 -11.53 -15.01 1.33
N SER A 137 -11.49 -15.83 2.38
CA SER A 137 -12.72 -16.34 3.01
C SER A 137 -13.56 -15.21 3.59
N ASP A 138 -12.95 -14.27 4.31
CA ASP A 138 -13.66 -13.11 4.85
C ASP A 138 -14.27 -12.23 3.76
N ILE A 139 -13.48 -11.90 2.72
CA ILE A 139 -13.96 -11.13 1.57
C ILE A 139 -15.15 -11.81 0.87
N ALA A 140 -15.17 -13.13 0.79
CA ALA A 140 -16.24 -13.88 0.13
C ALA A 140 -17.61 -13.83 0.87
N HIS A 141 -17.64 -13.34 2.12
CA HIS A 141 -18.86 -13.27 2.92
C HIS A 141 -19.50 -11.87 2.99
N GLN A 142 -19.04 -10.94 2.15
CA GLN A 142 -19.60 -9.60 2.05
C GLN A 142 -19.60 -9.13 0.57
N GLU A 143 -20.25 -8.01 0.26
CA GLU A 143 -20.51 -7.60 -1.12
C GLU A 143 -19.75 -6.32 -1.54
N MET A 144 -19.24 -5.52 -0.59
CA MET A 144 -18.61 -4.23 -0.88
C MET A 144 -17.21 -4.40 -1.47
N VAL A 145 -16.42 -5.34 -0.94
CA VAL A 145 -15.04 -5.59 -1.39
C VAL A 145 -15.03 -6.84 -2.24
N ILE A 146 -14.44 -6.77 -3.43
CA ILE A 146 -14.30 -7.89 -4.34
C ILE A 146 -12.85 -8.28 -4.56
N HIS A 147 -12.56 -9.57 -4.62
CA HIS A 147 -11.24 -10.07 -4.99
C HIS A 147 -10.95 -9.74 -6.47
N CYS A 148 -10.03 -8.81 -6.70
CA CYS A 148 -9.67 -8.30 -8.01
C CYS A 148 -8.59 -9.16 -8.68
N LYS A 149 -8.81 -9.57 -9.91
CA LYS A 149 -7.88 -10.38 -10.71
C LYS A 149 -7.56 -9.77 -12.07
N THR A 150 -8.36 -8.81 -12.53
CA THR A 150 -8.24 -8.17 -13.84
C THR A 150 -8.47 -6.67 -13.74
N THR A 151 -7.96 -5.91 -14.70
CA THR A 151 -8.22 -4.46 -14.76
C THR A 151 -9.70 -4.15 -14.98
N GLN A 152 -10.47 -5.07 -15.57
CA GLN A 152 -11.91 -4.92 -15.72
C GLN A 152 -12.65 -5.01 -14.40
N ASP A 153 -12.15 -5.81 -13.43
CA ASP A 153 -12.74 -5.89 -12.10
C ASP A 153 -12.68 -4.53 -11.38
N ILE A 154 -11.59 -3.77 -11.56
CA ILE A 154 -11.46 -2.41 -11.00
C ILE A 154 -12.55 -1.49 -11.58
N VAL A 155 -12.72 -1.50 -12.89
CA VAL A 155 -13.74 -0.68 -13.56
C VAL A 155 -15.16 -1.09 -13.13
N ASN A 156 -15.40 -2.39 -12.99
CA ASN A 156 -16.70 -2.91 -12.56
C ASN A 156 -16.98 -2.59 -11.09
N ALA A 157 -15.96 -2.68 -10.22
CA ALA A 157 -16.09 -2.33 -8.80
C ALA A 157 -16.58 -0.89 -8.64
N LYS A 158 -15.94 0.08 -9.31
CA LYS A 158 -16.40 1.48 -9.28
C LYS A 158 -17.86 1.62 -9.70
N LYS A 159 -18.25 1.03 -10.83
CA LYS A 159 -19.62 1.10 -11.36
C LYS A 159 -20.65 0.53 -10.42
N ASN A 160 -20.28 -0.48 -9.64
CA ASN A 160 -21.17 -1.20 -8.73
C ASN A 160 -21.11 -0.67 -7.29
N GLY A 161 -20.41 0.43 -7.01
CA GLY A 161 -20.23 0.92 -5.63
C GLY A 161 -19.43 -0.05 -4.75
N GLN A 162 -18.51 -0.80 -5.35
CA GLN A 162 -17.64 -1.77 -4.70
C GLN A 162 -16.19 -1.25 -4.65
N ILE A 163 -15.31 -2.00 -3.99
CA ILE A 163 -13.86 -1.75 -3.94
C ILE A 163 -13.15 -3.00 -4.46
N ALA A 164 -12.30 -2.83 -5.47
CA ALA A 164 -11.45 -3.89 -5.99
C ALA A 164 -10.24 -4.11 -5.08
N PHE A 165 -10.19 -5.27 -4.44
CA PHE A 165 -9.12 -5.68 -3.54
C PHE A 165 -8.07 -6.46 -4.32
N ILE A 166 -6.90 -5.86 -4.53
CA ILE A 166 -5.77 -6.44 -5.25
C ILE A 166 -4.84 -7.07 -4.22
N VAL A 167 -4.74 -8.39 -4.24
CA VAL A 167 -3.82 -9.11 -3.36
C VAL A 167 -2.38 -8.81 -3.73
N SER A 168 -1.67 -8.19 -2.80
CA SER A 168 -0.26 -7.82 -2.91
C SER A 168 0.59 -8.48 -1.83
N LEU A 169 1.87 -8.72 -2.11
CA LEU A 169 2.87 -9.22 -1.16
C LEU A 169 4.12 -8.35 -1.27
N GLU A 170 4.59 -7.76 -0.18
CA GLU A 170 5.74 -6.83 -0.20
C GLU A 170 7.10 -7.48 -0.46
N GLY A 171 7.17 -8.77 -0.42
CA GLY A 171 8.39 -9.51 -0.69
C GLY A 171 8.12 -10.97 -1.03
N ALA A 172 9.12 -11.64 -1.56
CA ALA A 172 9.01 -13.00 -2.08
C ALA A 172 9.73 -14.04 -1.22
N ALA A 173 10.06 -13.75 0.04
CA ALA A 173 10.78 -14.68 0.91
C ALA A 173 10.08 -16.05 1.05
N MET A 174 8.72 -16.06 1.02
CA MET A 174 7.91 -17.26 1.17
C MET A 174 8.01 -18.25 0.00
N ILE A 175 8.47 -17.81 -1.17
CA ILE A 175 8.69 -18.79 -2.26
C ILE A 175 9.95 -19.62 -2.03
N GLU A 176 10.83 -19.19 -1.10
CA GLU A 176 12.11 -19.82 -0.82
C GLU A 176 12.92 -19.98 -2.11
N ASN A 177 13.17 -21.20 -2.58
CA ASN A 177 13.82 -21.48 -3.86
C ASN A 177 12.95 -22.35 -4.78
N GLU A 178 11.63 -22.26 -4.63
CA GLU A 178 10.62 -23.00 -5.40
C GLU A 178 9.88 -22.11 -6.38
N LEU A 179 10.31 -22.08 -7.63
CA LEU A 179 9.77 -21.15 -8.64
C LEU A 179 8.26 -21.34 -8.90
N ASP A 180 7.77 -22.59 -8.85
CA ASP A 180 6.37 -22.93 -9.08
C ASP A 180 5.42 -22.39 -7.99
N ARG A 181 5.95 -21.95 -6.85
CA ARG A 181 5.17 -21.25 -5.83
C ARG A 181 4.60 -19.91 -6.34
N LEU A 182 5.26 -19.27 -7.32
CA LEU A 182 4.71 -18.10 -8.00
C LEU A 182 3.42 -18.45 -8.77
N ASP A 183 3.39 -19.60 -9.45
CA ASP A 183 2.21 -20.09 -10.16
C ASP A 183 1.06 -20.38 -9.19
N ILE A 184 1.36 -20.98 -8.05
CA ILE A 184 0.36 -21.26 -7.00
C ILE A 184 -0.21 -19.95 -6.46
N LEU A 185 0.64 -18.99 -6.10
CA LEU A 185 0.21 -17.67 -5.61
C LEU A 185 -0.63 -16.92 -6.64
N TYR A 186 -0.23 -16.94 -7.90
CA TYR A 186 -1.03 -16.38 -8.99
C TYR A 186 -2.40 -17.06 -9.12
N GLY A 187 -2.43 -18.39 -9.06
CA GLY A 187 -3.67 -19.19 -9.06
C GLY A 187 -4.60 -18.84 -7.91
N LEU A 188 -4.04 -18.55 -6.72
CA LEU A 188 -4.77 -18.08 -5.54
C LEU A 188 -5.17 -16.61 -5.62
N GLY A 189 -4.72 -15.88 -6.65
CA GLY A 189 -5.15 -14.53 -6.95
C GLY A 189 -4.19 -13.41 -6.55
N VAL A 190 -2.95 -13.71 -6.19
CA VAL A 190 -1.90 -12.70 -6.04
C VAL A 190 -1.67 -12.01 -7.38
N ARG A 191 -1.63 -10.69 -7.39
CA ARG A 191 -1.49 -9.87 -8.61
C ARG A 191 -0.35 -8.85 -8.55
N CYS A 192 0.21 -8.61 -7.37
CA CYS A 192 1.42 -7.80 -7.18
C CYS A 192 2.34 -8.49 -6.17
N MET A 193 3.65 -8.41 -6.40
CA MET A 193 4.63 -9.01 -5.51
C MET A 193 5.95 -8.24 -5.51
N GLY A 194 6.44 -7.95 -4.30
CA GLY A 194 7.77 -7.41 -4.06
C GLY A 194 8.87 -8.48 -4.23
N ILE A 195 10.10 -8.04 -4.52
CA ILE A 195 11.26 -8.91 -4.64
C ILE A 195 11.82 -9.26 -3.26
N ALA A 196 12.16 -8.26 -2.47
CA ALA A 196 12.68 -8.42 -1.11
C ALA A 196 12.03 -7.38 -0.21
N TYR A 197 11.96 -7.68 1.09
CA TYR A 197 11.55 -6.73 2.12
C TYR A 197 12.77 -6.02 2.73
N SER A 198 12.86 -5.94 4.04
CA SER A 198 14.01 -5.33 4.71
C SER A 198 15.25 -6.21 4.65
N GLU A 199 15.11 -7.52 4.82
CA GLU A 199 16.17 -8.52 4.70
C GLU A 199 16.25 -9.07 3.29
N GLY A 200 17.43 -9.58 2.93
CA GLY A 200 17.65 -10.35 1.71
C GLY A 200 16.93 -11.70 1.76
N ASN A 201 16.61 -12.21 0.58
CA ASN A 201 16.05 -13.55 0.39
C ASN A 201 16.72 -14.25 -0.81
N ALA A 202 16.16 -15.36 -1.27
CA ALA A 202 16.71 -16.11 -2.40
C ALA A 202 16.74 -15.32 -3.72
N LEU A 203 15.96 -14.21 -3.85
CA LEU A 203 15.87 -13.42 -5.08
C LEU A 203 16.87 -12.27 -5.13
N GLY A 204 17.09 -11.58 -4.00
CA GLY A 204 17.92 -10.38 -3.94
C GLY A 204 18.00 -9.80 -2.54
N ALA A 205 18.59 -8.61 -2.44
CA ALA A 205 18.79 -7.89 -1.21
C ALA A 205 17.61 -6.96 -0.89
N GLY A 206 17.28 -6.82 0.39
CA GLY A 206 16.35 -5.83 0.92
C GLY A 206 17.07 -4.57 1.44
N LEU A 207 16.30 -3.61 1.92
CA LEU A 207 16.77 -2.30 2.39
C LEU A 207 17.80 -2.36 3.54
N LYS A 208 17.76 -3.40 4.35
CA LYS A 208 18.59 -3.56 5.54
C LYS A 208 19.95 -4.18 5.23
N GLU A 209 20.11 -4.77 4.06
CA GLU A 209 21.36 -5.46 3.74
C GLU A 209 22.54 -4.49 3.65
N PRO A 210 23.64 -4.71 4.38
CA PRO A 210 24.82 -3.84 4.34
C PRO A 210 25.48 -3.77 2.97
N ARG A 211 25.26 -4.79 2.14
CA ARG A 211 25.74 -4.89 0.77
C ARG A 211 24.62 -5.44 -0.11
N ASP A 212 24.16 -4.62 -1.03
CA ASP A 212 23.22 -5.04 -2.05
C ASP A 212 23.98 -5.57 -3.26
N GLY A 213 23.94 -6.89 -3.43
CA GLY A 213 24.55 -7.59 -4.56
C GLY A 213 23.69 -7.68 -5.81
N GLY A 214 22.51 -7.04 -5.82
CA GLY A 214 21.55 -7.13 -6.91
C GLY A 214 20.75 -8.45 -6.89
N LEU A 215 20.09 -8.74 -8.02
CA LEU A 215 19.34 -9.98 -8.20
C LEU A 215 20.27 -11.20 -8.29
N THR A 216 19.91 -12.25 -7.58
CA THR A 216 20.51 -13.57 -7.76
C THR A 216 20.13 -14.17 -9.12
N VAL A 217 20.79 -15.28 -9.51
CA VAL A 217 20.38 -16.07 -10.70
C VAL A 217 18.92 -16.53 -10.56
N PHE A 218 18.53 -17.00 -9.37
CA PHE A 218 17.17 -17.39 -9.07
C PHE A 218 16.19 -16.19 -9.11
N GLY A 219 16.60 -15.04 -8.58
CA GLY A 219 15.82 -13.80 -8.65
C GLY A 219 15.51 -13.38 -10.08
N ARG A 220 16.49 -13.48 -11.00
CA ARG A 220 16.27 -13.20 -12.44
C ARG A 220 15.27 -14.20 -13.07
N GLN A 221 15.26 -15.45 -12.65
CA GLN A 221 14.26 -16.44 -13.08
C GLN A 221 12.87 -16.10 -12.53
N ALA A 222 12.78 -15.70 -11.26
CA ALA A 222 11.53 -15.31 -10.62
C ALA A 222 10.90 -14.07 -11.28
N VAL A 223 11.70 -13.04 -11.60
CA VAL A 223 11.23 -11.84 -12.33
C VAL A 223 10.62 -12.25 -13.69
N ARG A 224 11.30 -13.11 -14.47
CA ARG A 224 10.77 -13.59 -15.74
C ARG A 224 9.48 -14.41 -15.57
N ARG A 225 9.41 -15.25 -14.53
CA ARG A 225 8.19 -16.03 -14.23
C ARG A 225 7.03 -15.11 -13.82
N MET A 226 7.26 -14.08 -13.03
CA MET A 226 6.24 -13.08 -12.68
C MET A 226 5.72 -12.37 -13.93
N ASN A 227 6.62 -11.97 -14.86
CA ASN A 227 6.21 -11.38 -16.14
C ASN A 227 5.37 -12.35 -16.98
N GLN A 228 5.75 -13.64 -17.03
CA GLN A 228 5.01 -14.68 -17.76
C GLN A 228 3.62 -14.94 -17.16
N LEU A 229 3.49 -14.91 -15.84
CA LEU A 229 2.23 -15.10 -15.13
C LEU A 229 1.31 -13.88 -15.17
N GLY A 230 1.88 -12.67 -15.32
CA GLY A 230 1.12 -11.43 -15.17
C GLY A 230 1.00 -11.01 -13.71
N ILE A 231 2.01 -11.25 -12.90
CA ILE A 231 2.17 -10.66 -11.56
C ILE A 231 2.92 -9.33 -11.74
N ALA A 232 2.33 -8.22 -11.32
CA ALA A 232 3.01 -6.94 -11.27
C ALA A 232 4.15 -7.00 -10.22
N ILE A 233 5.30 -6.40 -10.56
CA ILE A 233 6.49 -6.47 -9.73
C ILE A 233 6.63 -5.15 -8.96
N ASP A 234 6.95 -5.25 -7.66
CA ASP A 234 7.24 -4.14 -6.79
C ASP A 234 8.68 -4.20 -6.28
N VAL A 235 9.34 -3.05 -6.18
CA VAL A 235 10.70 -2.93 -5.65
C VAL A 235 10.81 -1.95 -4.47
N SER A 236 9.69 -1.60 -3.83
CA SER A 236 9.65 -0.59 -2.75
C SER A 236 10.62 -0.89 -1.62
N HIS A 237 10.69 -2.11 -1.14
CA HIS A 237 11.59 -2.55 -0.07
C HIS A 237 12.90 -3.18 -0.56
N SER A 238 13.07 -3.38 -1.86
CA SER A 238 14.33 -3.92 -2.41
C SER A 238 15.48 -2.93 -2.26
N GLY A 239 16.69 -3.42 -2.10
CA GLY A 239 17.89 -2.61 -2.15
C GLY A 239 18.04 -1.88 -3.50
N ASP A 240 18.91 -0.91 -3.58
CA ASP A 240 19.05 -0.05 -4.76
C ASP A 240 19.51 -0.82 -5.99
N GLN A 241 20.56 -1.65 -5.84
CA GLN A 241 21.05 -2.48 -6.95
C GLN A 241 20.06 -3.59 -7.31
N THR A 242 19.42 -4.21 -6.32
CA THR A 242 18.34 -5.18 -6.57
C THR A 242 17.19 -4.56 -7.32
N SER A 243 16.83 -3.30 -7.02
CA SER A 243 15.80 -2.54 -7.76
C SER A 243 16.22 -2.31 -9.21
N LEU A 244 17.45 -1.83 -9.46
CA LEU A 244 17.97 -1.57 -10.81
C LEU A 244 18.03 -2.87 -11.65
N ASP A 245 18.57 -3.95 -11.07
CA ASP A 245 18.62 -5.26 -11.74
C ASP A 245 17.21 -5.78 -12.08
N THR A 246 16.24 -5.58 -11.18
CA THR A 246 14.83 -5.98 -11.41
C THR A 246 14.23 -5.20 -12.57
N ILE A 247 14.43 -3.87 -12.61
CA ILE A 247 13.98 -3.00 -13.69
C ILE A 247 14.61 -3.44 -15.02
N GLU A 248 15.91 -3.74 -15.03
CA GLU A 248 16.62 -4.20 -16.24
C GLU A 248 16.03 -5.52 -16.76
N VAL A 249 15.87 -6.52 -15.89
CA VAL A 249 15.46 -7.88 -16.23
C VAL A 249 13.98 -7.98 -16.60
N SER A 250 13.13 -7.13 -16.01
CA SER A 250 11.69 -7.15 -16.28
C SER A 250 11.40 -6.76 -17.74
N GLU A 251 10.58 -7.55 -18.41
CA GLU A 251 10.06 -7.25 -19.76
C GLU A 251 8.84 -6.32 -19.72
N LYS A 252 8.30 -6.07 -18.54
CA LYS A 252 7.11 -5.27 -18.27
C LYS A 252 7.47 -4.06 -17.41
N PRO A 253 6.69 -2.97 -17.47
CA PRO A 253 6.81 -1.90 -16.49
C PRO A 253 6.55 -2.45 -15.07
N ILE A 254 7.22 -1.87 -14.08
CA ILE A 254 7.13 -2.28 -12.68
C ILE A 254 6.65 -1.13 -11.81
N PHE A 255 6.37 -1.43 -10.56
CA PHE A 255 6.05 -0.45 -9.55
C PHE A 255 7.19 -0.25 -8.54
N ILE A 256 7.28 0.95 -8.03
CA ILE A 256 7.68 1.26 -6.67
C ILE A 256 6.36 1.59 -5.98
N THR A 257 5.70 0.61 -5.38
CA THR A 257 4.29 0.78 -4.93
C THR A 257 4.15 1.83 -3.85
N HIS A 258 5.16 1.96 -2.97
CA HIS A 258 5.15 2.88 -1.84
C HIS A 258 6.58 3.25 -1.44
N ALA A 259 6.98 4.48 -1.71
CA ALA A 259 8.26 5.07 -1.32
C ALA A 259 8.17 6.60 -1.39
N GLY A 260 9.31 7.26 -1.20
CA GLY A 260 9.52 8.67 -1.49
C GLY A 260 10.90 8.87 -2.09
N ALA A 261 11.31 10.12 -2.29
CA ALA A 261 12.60 10.48 -2.85
C ALA A 261 13.67 10.64 -1.75
N ARG A 262 14.74 9.85 -1.83
CA ARG A 262 15.88 9.92 -0.88
C ARG A 262 16.58 11.26 -0.92
N SER A 263 16.53 11.95 -2.04
CA SER A 263 17.10 13.30 -2.19
C SER A 263 16.42 14.36 -1.33
N LEU A 264 15.17 14.15 -0.89
CA LEU A 264 14.50 15.03 0.07
C LEU A 264 14.75 14.63 1.52
N TRP A 265 14.86 13.34 1.79
CA TRP A 265 15.12 12.81 3.12
C TRP A 265 16.01 11.57 3.03
N ASN A 266 17.25 11.67 3.50
CA ASN A 266 18.29 10.67 3.29
C ASN A 266 18.06 9.41 4.15
N SER A 267 17.05 8.63 3.82
CA SER A 267 16.73 7.35 4.43
C SER A 267 16.83 6.22 3.41
N ASN A 268 17.35 5.06 3.81
CA ASN A 268 17.38 3.87 2.95
C ASN A 268 15.98 3.34 2.61
N ARG A 269 14.96 3.74 3.38
CA ARG A 269 13.56 3.41 3.07
C ARG A 269 13.09 4.08 1.77
N LEU A 270 13.68 5.22 1.42
CA LEU A 270 13.33 5.99 0.24
C LEU A 270 14.23 5.60 -0.94
N LYS A 271 13.76 5.85 -2.16
CA LYS A 271 14.48 5.50 -3.38
C LYS A 271 15.38 6.64 -3.85
N PRO A 272 16.61 6.33 -4.30
CA PRO A 272 17.45 7.30 -4.93
C PRO A 272 16.94 7.66 -6.33
N ASP A 273 17.33 8.82 -6.83
CA ASP A 273 16.84 9.37 -8.09
C ASP A 273 17.09 8.49 -9.31
N ASP A 274 18.20 7.75 -9.33
CA ASP A 274 18.55 6.84 -10.42
C ASP A 274 17.57 5.64 -10.50
N VAL A 275 17.16 5.09 -9.37
CA VAL A 275 16.13 4.03 -9.31
C VAL A 275 14.78 4.57 -9.77
N ILE A 276 14.39 5.78 -9.30
CA ILE A 276 13.11 6.41 -9.69
C ILE A 276 13.09 6.67 -11.21
N LYS A 277 14.19 7.22 -11.76
CA LYS A 277 14.35 7.46 -13.21
C LYS A 277 14.31 6.18 -14.02
N ALA A 278 15.07 5.15 -13.61
CA ALA A 278 15.08 3.86 -14.30
C ALA A 278 13.68 3.21 -14.32
N CYS A 279 12.94 3.30 -13.20
CA CYS A 279 11.56 2.82 -13.14
C CYS A 279 10.66 3.57 -14.14
N ALA A 280 10.75 4.90 -14.19
CA ALA A 280 9.97 5.72 -15.12
C ALA A 280 10.35 5.46 -16.59
N GLU A 281 11.63 5.37 -16.93
CA GLU A 281 12.13 5.04 -18.27
C GLU A 281 11.63 3.68 -18.77
N LYS A 282 11.41 2.72 -17.84
CA LYS A 282 10.78 1.43 -18.13
C LYS A 282 9.25 1.53 -18.29
N GLY A 283 8.66 2.71 -18.15
CA GLY A 283 7.20 2.92 -18.16
C GLY A 283 6.52 2.65 -16.81
N GLY A 284 7.30 2.44 -15.76
CA GLY A 284 6.80 2.16 -14.41
C GLY A 284 6.26 3.38 -13.68
N VAL A 285 5.87 3.18 -12.43
CA VAL A 285 5.24 4.19 -11.57
C VAL A 285 5.78 4.08 -10.16
N ILE A 286 6.07 5.23 -9.53
CA ILE A 286 6.30 5.36 -8.10
C ILE A 286 5.04 5.84 -7.39
N GLY A 287 4.59 5.11 -6.36
CA GLY A 287 3.58 5.53 -5.38
C GLY A 287 4.24 6.23 -4.20
N ILE A 288 3.74 7.41 -3.84
CA ILE A 288 4.24 8.13 -2.66
C ILE A 288 3.60 7.54 -1.41
N GLU A 289 4.44 7.27 -0.39
CA GLU A 289 4.03 6.69 0.88
C GLU A 289 3.91 7.71 2.01
N ALA A 290 3.15 7.35 3.04
CA ALA A 290 3.06 8.06 4.31
C ALA A 290 3.32 7.15 5.52
N ALA A 291 4.09 6.07 5.33
CA ALA A 291 4.52 5.24 6.45
C ALA A 291 5.17 6.13 7.53
N PRO A 292 4.85 5.93 8.81
CA PRO A 292 5.26 6.84 9.88
C PRO A 292 6.75 7.18 9.87
N HIS A 293 7.07 8.48 9.89
CA HIS A 293 8.43 9.03 9.93
C HIS A 293 9.32 8.72 8.71
N THR A 294 8.73 8.49 7.54
CA THR A 294 9.49 8.16 6.31
C THR A 294 9.58 9.31 5.32
N THR A 295 8.46 9.83 4.83
CA THR A 295 8.41 10.93 3.87
C THR A 295 8.42 12.29 4.56
N LEU A 296 9.52 12.57 5.23
CA LEU A 296 9.85 13.85 5.83
C LEU A 296 10.68 14.70 4.86
N THR A 297 10.74 16.00 5.11
CA THR A 297 11.61 16.94 4.38
C THR A 297 12.21 17.95 5.36
N GLU A 298 13.28 18.62 4.95
CA GLU A 298 13.86 19.70 5.78
C GLU A 298 12.86 20.85 6.01
N ARG A 299 11.97 21.09 5.03
CA ARG A 299 10.93 22.11 5.15
C ARG A 299 9.77 21.67 6.05
N HIS A 300 9.44 20.39 6.02
CA HIS A 300 8.37 19.76 6.79
C HIS A 300 8.92 18.59 7.61
N PRO A 301 9.62 18.86 8.72
CA PRO A 301 10.23 17.80 9.56
C PRO A 301 9.20 17.04 10.38
N ARG A 302 7.97 17.57 10.53
CA ARG A 302 6.82 16.89 11.10
C ARG A 302 6.04 16.17 10.02
N HIS A 303 5.82 14.85 10.19
CA HIS A 303 5.15 14.03 9.18
C HIS A 303 3.67 14.40 9.03
N SER A 304 3.29 14.76 7.83
CA SER A 304 1.96 15.29 7.50
C SER A 304 1.69 15.20 6.00
N ILE A 305 0.48 15.54 5.60
CA ILE A 305 0.10 15.68 4.17
C ILE A 305 1.05 16.64 3.42
N GLU A 306 1.59 17.67 4.06
CA GLU A 306 2.51 18.62 3.42
C GLU A 306 3.85 17.97 3.09
N SER A 307 4.48 17.25 4.04
CA SER A 307 5.75 16.55 3.78
C SER A 307 5.55 15.44 2.73
N PHE A 308 4.47 14.70 2.83
CA PHE A 308 4.07 13.67 1.88
C PHE A 308 3.92 14.23 0.46
N MET A 309 3.20 15.34 0.28
CA MET A 309 2.99 15.94 -1.03
C MET A 309 4.23 16.64 -1.58
N GLU A 310 5.19 17.05 -0.76
CA GLU A 310 6.48 17.55 -1.22
C GLU A 310 7.29 16.46 -1.93
N HIS A 311 7.22 15.20 -1.44
CA HIS A 311 7.79 14.06 -2.16
C HIS A 311 7.08 13.78 -3.49
N PHE A 312 5.76 13.96 -3.54
CA PHE A 312 5.00 13.87 -4.79
C PHE A 312 5.48 14.92 -5.81
N GLU A 313 5.55 16.19 -5.43
CA GLU A 313 6.04 17.26 -6.32
C GLU A 313 7.46 17.02 -6.81
N TYR A 314 8.34 16.58 -5.90
CA TYR A 314 9.72 16.24 -6.28
C TYR A 314 9.74 15.14 -7.35
N CYS A 315 9.03 14.05 -7.15
CA CYS A 315 8.98 12.95 -8.12
C CYS A 315 8.34 13.38 -9.44
N VAL A 316 7.28 14.20 -9.42
CA VAL A 316 6.69 14.77 -10.64
C VAL A 316 7.69 15.63 -11.40
N ASN A 317 8.47 16.46 -10.71
CA ASN A 317 9.53 17.27 -11.32
C ASN A 317 10.68 16.41 -11.87
N LEU A 318 10.96 15.27 -11.24
CA LEU A 318 12.06 14.38 -11.62
C LEU A 318 11.75 13.51 -12.84
N VAL A 319 10.54 12.95 -12.91
CA VAL A 319 10.17 11.92 -13.92
C VAL A 319 8.86 12.21 -14.68
N GLY A 320 8.17 13.29 -14.36
CA GLY A 320 6.89 13.67 -14.97
C GLY A 320 5.68 13.01 -14.32
N ILE A 321 4.52 13.65 -14.51
CA ILE A 321 3.24 13.26 -13.89
C ILE A 321 2.77 11.85 -14.30
N ASP A 322 3.21 11.34 -15.46
CA ASP A 322 2.81 10.03 -16.00
C ASP A 322 3.43 8.85 -15.22
N HIS A 323 4.37 9.13 -14.30
CA HIS A 323 5.12 8.11 -13.57
C HIS A 323 4.96 8.20 -12.06
N VAL A 324 4.04 9.03 -11.55
CA VAL A 324 3.80 9.18 -10.11
C VAL A 324 2.37 8.85 -9.77
N ALA A 325 2.17 8.19 -8.63
CA ALA A 325 0.88 7.83 -8.06
C ALA A 325 0.95 7.88 -6.52
N PHE A 326 0.00 7.29 -5.84
CA PHE A 326 -0.09 7.26 -4.39
C PHE A 326 -0.25 5.82 -3.88
N GLY A 327 0.57 5.46 -2.90
CA GLY A 327 0.45 4.25 -2.10
C GLY A 327 0.71 4.64 -0.65
N PRO A 328 -0.30 5.24 0.03
CA PRO A 328 -0.08 5.92 1.31
C PRO A 328 0.48 5.04 2.42
N ASP A 329 0.37 3.73 2.31
CA ASP A 329 0.83 2.80 3.33
C ASP A 329 0.12 3.09 4.67
N VAL A 330 -1.21 3.12 4.64
CA VAL A 330 -2.05 3.44 5.79
C VAL A 330 -2.61 2.16 6.41
N LEU A 331 -2.62 2.13 7.73
CA LEU A 331 -3.31 1.13 8.54
C LEU A 331 -4.61 1.72 9.07
N PHE A 332 -5.68 0.94 9.11
CA PHE A 332 -6.93 1.34 9.76
C PHE A 332 -6.86 1.11 11.28
N GLY A 333 -5.99 1.87 11.93
CA GLY A 333 -5.69 1.76 13.35
C GLY A 333 -4.49 2.64 13.70
N ASP A 334 -3.83 2.36 14.80
CA ASP A 334 -2.65 3.11 15.25
C ASP A 334 -1.39 2.66 14.52
N HIS A 335 -1.13 3.26 13.36
CA HIS A 335 -0.01 2.91 12.52
C HIS A 335 1.33 3.33 13.15
N VAL A 336 1.40 4.50 13.77
CA VAL A 336 2.62 4.98 14.46
C VAL A 336 2.95 4.06 15.62
N GLY A 337 1.97 3.76 16.47
CA GLY A 337 2.16 2.84 17.59
C GLY A 337 2.52 1.42 17.13
N LEU A 338 1.95 0.94 16.02
CA LEU A 338 2.34 -0.34 15.42
C LEU A 338 3.81 -0.35 14.99
N HIS A 339 4.29 0.71 14.33
CA HIS A 339 5.69 0.85 13.93
C HIS A 339 6.61 0.86 15.15
N HIS A 340 6.24 1.52 16.26
CA HIS A 340 7.00 1.46 17.50
C HIS A 340 7.02 0.05 18.10
N ALA A 341 5.86 -0.61 18.19
CA ALA A 341 5.75 -1.96 18.75
C ALA A 341 6.55 -3.01 17.96
N LEU A 342 6.73 -2.80 16.67
CA LEU A 342 7.38 -3.75 15.75
C LEU A 342 8.74 -3.26 15.22
N SER A 343 9.25 -2.12 15.68
CA SER A 343 10.46 -1.49 15.13
C SER A 343 11.67 -2.43 15.06
N GLU A 344 11.85 -3.30 16.03
CA GLU A 344 12.92 -4.30 16.05
C GLU A 344 12.58 -5.50 15.13
N ALA A 345 11.34 -5.98 15.19
CA ALA A 345 10.91 -7.16 14.43
C ALA A 345 10.83 -6.88 12.92
N LEU A 346 10.34 -5.71 12.54
CA LEU A 346 10.22 -5.29 11.12
C LEU A 346 11.47 -4.62 10.58
N SER A 347 12.50 -4.42 11.39
CA SER A 347 13.72 -3.71 10.99
C SER A 347 13.49 -2.27 10.49
N ILE A 348 12.33 -1.69 10.83
CA ILE A 348 11.93 -0.34 10.42
C ILE A 348 12.94 0.70 10.92
N GLY A 349 13.39 0.57 12.18
CA GLY A 349 14.40 1.45 12.75
C GLY A 349 15.73 1.41 11.98
N ALA A 350 16.17 0.24 11.52
CA ALA A 350 17.40 0.09 10.77
C ALA A 350 17.33 0.70 9.35
N SER A 351 16.15 0.70 8.73
CA SER A 351 15.96 1.30 7.40
C SER A 351 15.87 2.83 7.43
N ARG A 352 15.54 3.44 8.56
CA ARG A 352 15.47 4.91 8.73
C ARG A 352 16.83 5.59 8.87
N GLY A 353 17.88 4.85 9.22
CA GLY A 353 19.19 5.42 9.51
C GLY A 353 19.23 6.13 10.86
N HIS A 354 20.22 7.06 11.02
CA HIS A 354 20.42 7.85 12.25
C HIS A 354 19.90 9.29 12.11
N LEU A 355 18.86 9.51 11.29
CA LEU A 355 18.31 10.83 11.09
C LEU A 355 17.49 11.25 12.32
N GLU A 356 17.71 12.47 12.79
CA GLU A 356 16.87 13.09 13.80
C GLU A 356 15.59 13.60 13.13
N TYR A 357 14.43 13.28 13.70
CA TYR A 357 13.13 13.72 13.22
C TYR A 357 12.19 14.02 14.40
N GLU A 358 11.16 14.81 14.14
CA GLU A 358 10.11 15.06 15.11
C GLU A 358 9.18 13.84 15.19
N GLU A 359 9.10 13.23 16.37
CA GLU A 359 8.15 12.16 16.63
C GLU A 359 6.72 12.66 16.51
N VAL A 360 5.86 11.91 15.85
CA VAL A 360 4.43 12.18 15.74
C VAL A 360 3.63 11.01 16.29
N GLU A 361 2.47 11.29 16.85
CA GLU A 361 1.53 10.26 17.29
C GLU A 361 0.69 9.70 16.13
N TYR A 362 0.60 10.44 15.04
CA TYR A 362 -0.13 10.09 13.80
C TYR A 362 0.37 10.96 12.63
N VAL A 363 0.19 10.47 11.42
CA VAL A 363 0.50 11.24 10.19
C VAL A 363 -0.67 12.17 9.89
N ASP A 364 -0.45 13.47 10.12
CA ASP A 364 -1.48 14.48 10.09
C ASP A 364 -2.07 14.67 8.68
N GLY A 365 -3.40 14.50 8.58
CA GLY A 365 -4.16 14.60 7.32
C GLY A 365 -4.17 13.35 6.45
N ILE A 366 -3.50 12.25 6.87
CA ILE A 366 -3.44 10.98 6.14
C ILE A 366 -3.99 9.80 6.97
N GLU A 367 -3.95 9.88 8.30
CA GLU A 367 -4.22 8.74 9.17
C GLU A 367 -5.71 8.30 9.21
N ASN A 368 -6.64 9.23 9.08
CA ASN A 368 -8.06 8.87 9.03
C ASN A 368 -8.46 8.39 7.63
N PRO A 369 -9.03 7.18 7.46
CA PRO A 369 -9.38 6.64 6.15
C PRO A 369 -10.30 7.56 5.32
N ALA A 370 -11.23 8.24 5.98
CA ALA A 370 -12.15 9.20 5.34
C ALA A 370 -11.46 10.48 4.82
N GLU A 371 -10.21 10.72 5.21
CA GLU A 371 -9.46 11.94 4.91
C GLU A 371 -8.27 11.70 3.99
N ALA A 372 -7.59 10.56 4.08
CA ALA A 372 -6.34 10.27 3.39
C ALA A 372 -6.42 10.59 1.88
N PHE A 373 -7.11 9.80 1.10
CA PHE A 373 -7.24 10.01 -0.34
C PHE A 373 -8.00 11.29 -0.70
N PRO A 374 -9.10 11.67 0.00
CA PRO A 374 -9.73 12.97 -0.21
C PRO A 374 -8.80 14.17 0.00
N ASN A 375 -7.91 14.15 0.98
CA ASN A 375 -6.94 15.22 1.19
C ASN A 375 -5.89 15.29 0.09
N ILE A 376 -5.45 14.16 -0.45
CA ILE A 376 -4.56 14.12 -1.62
C ILE A 376 -5.21 14.86 -2.80
N VAL A 377 -6.45 14.53 -3.12
CA VAL A 377 -7.17 15.17 -4.24
C VAL A 377 -7.43 16.66 -3.97
N ARG A 378 -7.82 17.02 -2.73
CA ARG A 378 -7.97 18.45 -2.34
C ARG A 378 -6.66 19.22 -2.49
N TRP A 379 -5.56 18.61 -2.07
CA TRP A 379 -4.25 19.23 -2.19
C TRP A 379 -3.89 19.48 -3.66
N LEU A 380 -4.08 18.50 -4.52
CA LEU A 380 -3.83 18.63 -5.97
C LEU A 380 -4.71 19.73 -6.61
N VAL A 381 -6.00 19.75 -6.27
CA VAL A 381 -6.93 20.79 -6.74
C VAL A 381 -6.52 22.17 -6.24
N LYS A 382 -6.15 22.29 -4.97
CA LYS A 382 -5.71 23.56 -4.35
C LYS A 382 -4.45 24.11 -5.03
N HIS A 383 -3.53 23.23 -5.43
CA HIS A 383 -2.26 23.60 -6.06
C HIS A 383 -2.34 23.71 -7.59
N GLY A 384 -3.56 23.67 -8.15
CA GLY A 384 -3.81 24.03 -9.55
C GLY A 384 -3.49 22.93 -10.56
N TYR A 385 -3.35 21.67 -10.15
CA TYR A 385 -3.21 20.56 -11.08
C TYR A 385 -4.44 20.44 -11.98
N SER A 386 -4.23 20.11 -13.26
CA SER A 386 -5.34 19.88 -14.19
C SER A 386 -6.12 18.62 -13.83
N ASP A 387 -7.39 18.51 -14.26
CA ASP A 387 -8.18 17.28 -14.07
C ASP A 387 -7.48 16.05 -14.69
N GLY A 388 -6.86 16.27 -15.87
CA GLY A 388 -6.11 15.19 -16.54
C GLY A 388 -4.88 14.73 -15.77
N ASP A 389 -4.13 15.64 -15.11
CA ASP A 389 -2.97 15.28 -14.29
C ASP A 389 -3.42 14.60 -13.00
N ILE A 390 -4.50 15.09 -12.38
CA ILE A 390 -5.09 14.45 -11.20
C ILE A 390 -5.55 13.03 -11.55
N ALA A 391 -6.29 12.84 -12.64
CA ALA A 391 -6.77 11.54 -13.10
C ALA A 391 -5.62 10.54 -13.32
N LYS A 392 -4.49 11.00 -13.86
CA LYS A 392 -3.28 10.18 -13.99
C LYS A 392 -2.73 9.75 -12.63
N ALA A 393 -2.50 10.69 -11.73
CA ALA A 393 -1.87 10.44 -10.44
C ALA A 393 -2.72 9.57 -9.50
N VAL A 394 -4.04 9.73 -9.48
CA VAL A 394 -4.93 9.03 -8.54
C VAL A 394 -5.32 7.62 -8.98
N GLY A 395 -4.99 7.21 -10.24
CA GLY A 395 -5.34 5.86 -10.71
C GLY A 395 -4.98 5.58 -12.16
N GLY A 396 -4.97 6.57 -13.04
CA GLY A 396 -4.73 6.38 -14.49
C GLY A 396 -3.36 5.76 -14.78
N ASN A 397 -2.30 6.22 -14.11
CA ASN A 397 -0.95 5.69 -14.24
C ASN A 397 -0.87 4.24 -13.76
N VAL A 398 -1.54 3.92 -12.65
CA VAL A 398 -1.62 2.55 -12.13
C VAL A 398 -2.31 1.65 -13.13
N MET A 399 -3.48 2.06 -13.66
CA MET A 399 -4.22 1.30 -14.66
C MET A 399 -3.42 1.06 -15.95
N ARG A 400 -2.59 2.01 -16.37
CA ARG A 400 -1.69 1.86 -17.52
C ARG A 400 -0.70 0.73 -17.29
N VAL A 401 0.01 0.74 -16.14
CA VAL A 401 0.98 -0.31 -15.82
C VAL A 401 0.29 -1.67 -15.69
N LEU A 402 -0.86 -1.75 -15.00
CA LEU A 402 -1.59 -3.01 -14.85
C LEU A 402 -2.05 -3.61 -16.18
N LYS A 403 -2.47 -2.79 -17.16
CA LYS A 403 -2.87 -3.27 -18.50
C LYS A 403 -1.70 -3.89 -19.27
N GLU A 404 -0.47 -3.48 -18.97
CA GLU A 404 0.74 -4.03 -19.58
C GLU A 404 1.29 -5.23 -18.79
N ALA A 405 1.22 -5.17 -17.45
CA ALA A 405 1.76 -6.20 -16.57
C ALA A 405 0.85 -7.43 -16.46
N TRP A 406 -0.46 -7.23 -16.32
CA TRP A 406 -1.41 -8.33 -16.15
C TRP A 406 -1.82 -8.93 -17.49
N TYR A 407 -2.15 -10.22 -17.49
CA TYR A 407 -2.85 -10.83 -18.63
C TYR A 407 -4.32 -10.37 -18.64
N ARG A 408 -4.85 -10.29 -19.87
CA ARG A 408 -6.24 -9.93 -20.14
C ARG A 408 -7.19 -11.06 -19.77
#